data_ca688603e85b11260c5afc8b5ae126a4
#
_entry.id   ca688603e85b11260c5afc8b5ae126a4
#
_cell.length_a   1.000
_cell.length_b   1.000
_cell.length_c   1.000
_cell.angle_alpha   90.00
_cell.angle_beta   90.00
_cell.angle_gamma   90.00
#
_symmetry.space_group_name_H-M   'P 1'
#
loop_
_entity.id
_entity.type
_entity.pdbx_description
1 polymer ?
#
loop_
_entity_poly.entity_id
_entity_poly.type
_entity_poly.pdbx_seq_one_letter_code
_entity_poly.pdbx_strand_id
1 'polypeptide(L)'
;NVVANIIQTEAWFKPMLEKVAGSQLTVVCALPMYHIFALTICYLMGARLGMMNLLIPNPRDIAGFVRTLQDYRINMFPAVNTLFNALANDAAFGRLDFSGLVVSNGGGMAVQKATAALWLKVTGCPIVEGYGLSETSPVATSNRVDSEGFSGTIGLPISSTDIAIRDD
;
A
#
# COMPACT_ATOMS: atom_id res chain seq x y z
N ASN A 1 8.51 0.31 19.62
CA ASN A 1 8.78 0.79 18.24
C ASN A 1 7.57 0.63 17.31
N VAL A 2 6.88 -0.56 17.29
CA VAL A 2 5.73 -0.80 16.38
C VAL A 2 4.65 0.28 16.51
N VAL A 3 4.22 0.62 17.73
CA VAL A 3 3.21 1.67 17.97
C VAL A 3 3.67 3.03 17.44
N ALA A 4 4.93 3.40 17.67
CA ALA A 4 5.49 4.66 17.16
C ALA A 4 5.47 4.67 15.62
N ASN A 5 5.89 3.56 15.00
CA ASN A 5 5.92 3.45 13.54
C ASN A 5 4.52 3.51 12.91
N ILE A 6 3.50 2.95 13.57
CA ILE A 6 2.11 3.08 13.12
C ILE A 6 1.67 4.55 13.14
N ILE A 7 1.99 5.29 14.22
CA ILE A 7 1.64 6.71 14.33
C ILE A 7 2.36 7.56 13.27
N GLN A 8 3.65 7.26 13.02
CA GLN A 8 4.44 7.90 11.97
C GLN A 8 3.85 7.65 10.59
N THR A 9 3.48 6.40 10.30
CA THR A 9 2.90 5.98 9.02
C THR A 9 1.49 6.56 8.82
N GLU A 10 0.67 6.61 9.87
CA GLU A 10 -0.63 7.30 9.86
C GLU A 10 -0.47 8.76 9.47
N ALA A 11 0.45 9.48 10.13
CA ALA A 11 0.72 10.89 9.82
C ALA A 11 1.19 11.07 8.37
N TRP A 12 1.96 10.11 7.85
CA TRP A 12 2.44 10.12 6.45
C TRP A 12 1.30 9.93 5.44
N PHE A 13 0.35 9.04 5.71
CA PHE A 13 -0.76 8.74 4.81
C PHE A 13 -1.97 9.68 4.98
N LYS A 14 -2.02 10.41 6.09
CA LYS A 14 -3.13 11.31 6.45
C LYS A 14 -3.61 12.20 5.30
N PRO A 15 -2.72 12.89 4.52
CA PRO A 15 -3.18 13.80 3.47
C PRO A 15 -4.05 13.13 2.39
N MET A 16 -3.84 11.84 2.15
CA MET A 16 -4.63 11.09 1.17
C MET A 16 -5.88 10.46 1.79
N LEU A 17 -5.76 9.95 3.02
CA LEU A 17 -6.89 9.35 3.72
C LEU A 17 -7.99 10.37 4.05
N GLU A 18 -7.63 11.62 4.31
CA GLU A 18 -8.59 12.72 4.52
C GLU A 18 -9.44 13.03 3.29
N LYS A 19 -8.95 12.75 2.06
CA LYS A 19 -9.73 12.96 0.84
C LYS A 19 -10.96 12.05 0.74
N VAL A 20 -10.96 10.94 1.46
CA VAL A 20 -12.04 9.95 1.50
C VAL A 20 -12.66 9.81 2.89
N ALA A 21 -12.38 10.76 3.77
CA ALA A 21 -12.96 10.79 5.12
C ALA A 21 -14.49 10.92 5.08
N GLY A 22 -15.15 10.33 6.09
CA GLY A 22 -16.62 10.35 6.21
C GLY A 22 -17.29 9.08 5.66
N SER A 23 -16.53 8.14 5.09
CA SER A 23 -17.01 6.79 4.74
C SER A 23 -16.16 5.72 5.44
N GLN A 24 -16.65 4.48 5.46
CA GLN A 24 -15.84 3.33 5.91
C GLN A 24 -14.62 3.19 5.00
N LEU A 25 -13.43 3.36 5.55
CA LEU A 25 -12.20 3.10 4.83
C LEU A 25 -11.96 1.59 4.70
N THR A 26 -11.52 1.15 3.52
CA THR A 26 -11.22 -0.26 3.23
C THR A 26 -9.78 -0.41 2.78
N VAL A 27 -9.03 -1.29 3.45
CA VAL A 27 -7.69 -1.70 3.05
C VAL A 27 -7.69 -3.14 2.56
N VAL A 28 -7.10 -3.38 1.39
CA VAL A 28 -6.91 -4.74 0.86
C VAL A 28 -5.71 -5.39 1.55
N CYS A 29 -5.93 -6.53 2.17
CA CYS A 29 -4.89 -7.29 2.84
C CYS A 29 -4.66 -8.62 2.11
N ALA A 30 -3.79 -8.58 1.09
CA ALA A 30 -3.38 -9.72 0.28
C ALA A 30 -1.95 -10.20 0.63
N LEU A 31 -1.32 -9.57 1.61
CA LEU A 31 -0.01 -9.93 2.12
C LEU A 31 -0.13 -10.85 3.34
N PRO A 32 0.85 -11.72 3.58
CA PRO A 32 0.84 -12.59 4.76
C PRO A 32 0.82 -11.79 6.06
N MET A 33 -0.18 -12.03 6.93
CA MET A 33 -0.37 -11.28 8.18
C MET A 33 0.77 -11.47 9.20
N TYR A 34 1.57 -12.53 9.06
CA TYR A 34 2.76 -12.73 9.87
C TYR A 34 3.96 -11.90 9.41
N HIS A 35 3.90 -11.32 8.20
CA HIS A 35 4.93 -10.40 7.72
C HIS A 35 4.68 -9.02 8.32
N ILE A 36 5.75 -8.37 8.83
CA ILE A 36 5.63 -7.08 9.54
C ILE A 36 4.94 -6.01 8.70
N PHE A 37 5.08 -6.00 7.38
CA PHE A 37 4.41 -5.06 6.48
C PHE A 37 2.87 -5.19 6.58
N ALA A 38 2.33 -6.40 6.44
CA ALA A 38 0.89 -6.62 6.54
C ALA A 38 0.38 -6.40 7.96
N LEU A 39 1.13 -6.91 8.97
CA LEU A 39 0.77 -6.75 10.38
C LEU A 39 0.60 -5.27 10.75
N THR A 40 1.52 -4.41 10.32
CA THR A 40 1.48 -2.99 10.69
C THR A 40 0.57 -2.17 9.79
N ILE A 41 0.74 -2.24 8.48
CA ILE A 41 0.03 -1.35 7.54
C ILE A 41 -1.43 -1.79 7.32
N CYS A 42 -1.71 -3.10 7.22
CA CYS A 42 -3.08 -3.56 7.06
C CYS A 42 -3.78 -3.67 8.41
N TYR A 43 -3.23 -4.48 9.34
CA TYR A 43 -3.96 -4.84 10.55
C TYR A 43 -3.90 -3.76 11.62
N LEU A 44 -2.72 -3.41 12.13
CA LEU A 44 -2.61 -2.51 13.29
C LEU A 44 -3.00 -1.07 12.95
N MET A 45 -2.58 -0.54 11.80
CA MET A 45 -3.01 0.78 11.34
C MET A 45 -4.49 0.76 10.98
N GLY A 46 -4.96 -0.31 10.33
CA GLY A 46 -6.37 -0.51 10.04
C GLY A 46 -7.23 -0.50 11.30
N ALA A 47 -6.83 -1.24 12.35
CA ALA A 47 -7.53 -1.25 13.63
C ALA A 47 -7.53 0.15 14.31
N ARG A 48 -6.40 0.86 14.25
CA ARG A 48 -6.27 2.21 14.80
C ARG A 48 -7.18 3.22 14.10
N LEU A 49 -7.34 3.12 12.79
CA LEU A 49 -8.14 4.04 11.97
C LEU A 49 -9.59 3.57 11.77
N GLY A 50 -9.99 2.45 12.36
CA GLY A 50 -11.30 1.86 12.15
C GLY A 50 -11.55 1.40 10.71
N MET A 51 -10.49 1.01 9.98
CA MET A 51 -10.60 0.52 8.61
C MET A 51 -11.14 -0.91 8.55
N MET A 52 -11.92 -1.19 7.53
CA MET A 52 -12.25 -2.57 7.17
C MET A 52 -11.05 -3.23 6.50
N ASN A 53 -10.59 -4.34 7.05
CA ASN A 53 -9.54 -5.17 6.44
C ASN A 53 -10.19 -6.22 5.52
N LEU A 54 -10.06 -6.03 4.21
CA LEU A 54 -10.48 -7.00 3.22
C LEU A 54 -9.41 -8.07 3.04
N LEU A 55 -9.58 -9.20 3.72
CA LEU A 55 -8.60 -10.28 3.71
C LEU A 55 -8.71 -11.10 2.43
N ILE A 56 -7.58 -11.30 1.75
CA ILE A 56 -7.44 -12.15 0.57
C ILE A 56 -6.56 -13.35 0.91
N PRO A 57 -7.14 -14.50 1.28
CA PRO A 57 -6.37 -15.65 1.75
C PRO A 57 -5.49 -16.28 0.67
N ASN A 58 -5.90 -16.21 -0.59
CA ASN A 58 -5.14 -16.74 -1.72
C ASN A 58 -4.95 -15.70 -2.83
N PRO A 59 -3.93 -14.84 -2.73
CA PRO A 59 -3.69 -13.79 -3.72
C PRO A 59 -3.20 -14.32 -5.09
N ARG A 60 -2.93 -15.62 -5.21
CA ARG A 60 -2.58 -16.27 -6.49
C ARG A 60 -3.81 -16.61 -7.34
N ASP A 61 -4.97 -16.77 -6.73
CA ASP A 61 -6.25 -16.90 -7.43
C ASP A 61 -6.75 -15.51 -7.85
N ILE A 62 -6.22 -15.00 -8.95
CA ILE A 62 -6.55 -13.65 -9.45
C ILE A 62 -8.06 -13.52 -9.70
N ALA A 63 -8.69 -14.54 -10.27
CA ALA A 63 -10.12 -14.50 -10.55
C ALA A 63 -10.96 -14.42 -9.26
N GLY A 64 -10.62 -15.20 -8.23
CA GLY A 64 -11.25 -15.13 -6.92
C GLY A 64 -10.98 -13.80 -6.22
N PHE A 65 -9.76 -13.28 -6.35
CA PHE A 65 -9.39 -11.97 -5.84
C PHE A 65 -10.26 -10.86 -6.44
N VAL A 66 -10.33 -10.80 -7.77
CA VAL A 66 -11.13 -9.78 -8.47
C VAL A 66 -12.61 -9.88 -8.09
N ARG A 67 -13.18 -11.09 -8.02
CA ARG A 67 -14.57 -11.28 -7.55
C ARG A 67 -14.77 -10.70 -6.15
N THR A 68 -13.83 -10.91 -5.24
CA THR A 68 -13.93 -10.35 -3.89
C THR A 68 -13.91 -8.83 -3.90
N LEU A 69 -13.08 -8.21 -4.75
CA LEU A 69 -12.96 -6.75 -4.81
C LEU A 69 -14.21 -6.05 -5.37
N GLN A 70 -15.01 -6.72 -6.20
CA GLN A 70 -16.19 -6.13 -6.85
C GLN A 70 -17.22 -5.58 -5.87
N ASP A 71 -17.31 -6.15 -4.69
CA ASP A 71 -18.34 -5.82 -3.69
C ASP A 71 -17.93 -4.69 -2.74
N TYR A 72 -16.69 -4.17 -2.89
CA TYR A 72 -16.11 -3.23 -1.93
C TYR A 72 -15.53 -1.99 -2.60
N ARG A 73 -15.77 -0.84 -1.97
CA ARG A 73 -15.05 0.38 -2.32
C ARG A 73 -13.68 0.38 -1.64
N ILE A 74 -12.63 0.25 -2.43
CA ILE A 74 -11.26 0.13 -1.96
C ILE A 74 -10.66 1.53 -1.79
N ASN A 75 -9.95 1.77 -0.67
CA ASN A 75 -9.27 3.04 -0.40
C ASN A 75 -7.75 2.89 -0.35
N MET A 76 -7.27 1.73 0.11
CA MET A 76 -5.85 1.49 0.28
C MET A 76 -5.46 0.09 -0.21
N PHE A 77 -4.36 0.02 -0.98
CA PHE A 77 -3.88 -1.22 -1.59
C PHE A 77 -2.38 -1.44 -1.35
N PRO A 78 -1.99 -2.01 -0.20
CA PRO A 78 -0.61 -2.44 0.04
C PRO A 78 -0.30 -3.73 -0.71
N ALA A 79 0.76 -3.75 -1.50
CA ALA A 79 1.15 -4.96 -2.23
C ALA A 79 2.65 -4.98 -2.59
N VAL A 80 3.09 -6.11 -3.11
CA VAL A 80 4.41 -6.30 -3.73
C VAL A 80 4.31 -6.14 -5.24
N ASN A 81 5.44 -5.85 -5.90
CA ASN A 81 5.51 -5.64 -7.35
C ASN A 81 4.82 -6.73 -8.18
N THR A 82 5.04 -8.00 -7.82
CA THR A 82 4.48 -9.14 -8.56
C THR A 82 2.95 -9.18 -8.53
N LEU A 83 2.34 -8.79 -7.40
CA LEU A 83 0.89 -8.75 -7.26
C LEU A 83 0.30 -7.56 -8.03
N PHE A 84 0.92 -6.38 -7.95
CA PHE A 84 0.52 -5.23 -8.78
C PHE A 84 0.53 -5.58 -10.26
N ASN A 85 1.62 -6.20 -10.72
CA ASN A 85 1.75 -6.61 -12.13
C ASN A 85 0.69 -7.64 -12.54
N ALA A 86 0.44 -8.65 -11.71
CA ALA A 86 -0.55 -9.68 -12.02
C ALA A 86 -1.96 -9.11 -12.14
N LEU A 87 -2.38 -8.27 -11.20
CA LEU A 87 -3.70 -7.64 -11.20
C LEU A 87 -3.86 -6.61 -12.33
N ALA A 88 -2.86 -5.76 -12.56
CA ALA A 88 -2.94 -4.74 -13.60
C ALA A 88 -2.99 -5.31 -15.03
N ASN A 89 -2.54 -6.56 -15.23
CA ASN A 89 -2.67 -7.28 -16.50
C ASN A 89 -3.99 -8.06 -16.62
N ASP A 90 -4.80 -8.15 -15.57
CA ASP A 90 -6.08 -8.85 -15.61
C ASP A 90 -7.20 -7.94 -16.13
N ALA A 91 -7.88 -8.40 -17.19
CA ALA A 91 -8.93 -7.60 -17.83
C ALA A 91 -10.17 -7.40 -16.94
N ALA A 92 -10.45 -8.32 -16.01
CA ALA A 92 -11.57 -8.20 -15.09
C ALA A 92 -11.24 -7.19 -13.97
N PHE A 93 -10.00 -7.20 -13.49
CA PHE A 93 -9.50 -6.20 -12.55
C PHE A 93 -9.60 -4.78 -13.14
N GLY A 94 -9.21 -4.60 -14.41
CA GLY A 94 -9.29 -3.29 -15.09
C GLY A 94 -10.71 -2.73 -15.27
N ARG A 95 -11.77 -3.51 -14.97
CA ARG A 95 -13.16 -3.06 -15.01
C ARG A 95 -13.72 -2.67 -13.65
N LEU A 96 -12.95 -2.82 -12.57
CA LEU A 96 -13.38 -2.43 -11.23
C LEU A 96 -13.45 -0.90 -11.09
N ASP A 97 -14.23 -0.45 -10.10
CA ASP A 97 -14.27 0.96 -9.73
C ASP A 97 -13.13 1.30 -8.75
N PHE A 98 -12.20 2.13 -9.19
CA PHE A 98 -11.09 2.63 -8.40
C PHE A 98 -11.28 4.08 -7.90
N SER A 99 -12.48 4.64 -8.02
CA SER A 99 -12.76 6.03 -7.61
C SER A 99 -12.49 6.31 -6.13
N GLY A 100 -12.50 5.27 -5.31
CA GLY A 100 -12.17 5.33 -3.89
C GLY A 100 -10.70 5.11 -3.56
N LEU A 101 -9.89 4.60 -4.49
CA LEU A 101 -8.50 4.23 -4.25
C LEU A 101 -7.60 5.46 -4.20
N VAL A 102 -7.07 5.75 -3.02
CA VAL A 102 -6.24 6.95 -2.78
C VAL A 102 -4.81 6.63 -2.38
N VAL A 103 -4.53 5.39 -1.97
CA VAL A 103 -3.17 4.95 -1.62
C VAL A 103 -2.92 3.56 -2.19
N SER A 104 -1.93 3.44 -3.08
CA SER A 104 -1.32 2.17 -3.48
C SER A 104 0.10 2.14 -2.94
N ASN A 105 0.38 1.28 -1.96
CA ASN A 105 1.66 1.25 -1.26
C ASN A 105 2.48 0.03 -1.65
N GLY A 106 3.60 0.25 -2.33
CA GLY A 106 4.55 -0.77 -2.74
C GLY A 106 5.67 -0.96 -1.73
N GLY A 107 5.91 -2.20 -1.30
CA GLY A 107 6.96 -2.51 -0.34
C GLY A 107 7.38 -3.98 -0.39
N GLY A 108 8.38 -4.33 0.42
CA GLY A 108 8.92 -5.69 0.49
C GLY A 108 9.84 -6.09 -0.67
N MET A 109 9.75 -5.39 -1.79
CA MET A 109 10.67 -5.46 -2.93
C MET A 109 10.52 -4.22 -3.80
N ALA A 110 11.53 -3.91 -4.62
CA ALA A 110 11.46 -2.78 -5.54
C ALA A 110 10.31 -2.92 -6.53
N VAL A 111 9.58 -1.84 -6.73
CA VAL A 111 8.55 -1.75 -7.77
C VAL A 111 9.20 -1.42 -9.11
N GLN A 112 8.83 -2.14 -10.15
CA GLN A 112 9.35 -1.88 -11.49
C GLN A 112 8.57 -0.74 -12.15
N LYS A 113 9.28 0.13 -12.88
CA LYS A 113 8.69 1.28 -13.59
C LYS A 113 7.54 0.87 -14.51
N ALA A 114 7.69 -0.24 -15.23
CA ALA A 114 6.66 -0.76 -16.12
C ALA A 114 5.38 -1.17 -15.36
N THR A 115 5.54 -1.83 -14.21
CA THR A 115 4.44 -2.20 -13.32
C THR A 115 3.74 -0.96 -12.77
N ALA A 116 4.50 0.02 -12.30
CA ALA A 116 3.94 1.27 -11.76
C ALA A 116 3.16 2.05 -12.83
N ALA A 117 3.69 2.14 -14.06
CA ALA A 117 3.02 2.79 -15.16
C ALA A 117 1.71 2.08 -15.56
N LEU A 118 1.73 0.74 -15.62
CA LEU A 118 0.54 -0.05 -15.93
C LEU A 118 -0.53 0.09 -14.82
N TRP A 119 -0.12 -0.01 -13.56
CA TRP A 119 -1.02 0.17 -12.42
C TRP A 119 -1.69 1.54 -12.42
N LEU A 120 -0.91 2.60 -12.61
CA LEU A 120 -1.45 3.97 -12.71
C LEU A 120 -2.45 4.10 -13.87
N LYS A 121 -2.15 3.53 -15.03
CA LYS A 121 -3.05 3.52 -16.19
C LYS A 121 -4.38 2.82 -15.89
N VAL A 122 -4.35 1.72 -15.15
CA VAL A 122 -5.53 0.91 -14.83
C VAL A 122 -6.37 1.53 -13.71
N THR A 123 -5.70 2.00 -12.64
CA THR A 123 -6.39 2.41 -11.40
C THR A 123 -6.53 3.93 -11.22
N GLY A 124 -5.72 4.71 -11.93
CA GLY A 124 -5.61 6.15 -11.69
C GLY A 124 -4.84 6.52 -10.41
N CYS A 125 -4.37 5.55 -9.62
CA CYS A 125 -3.67 5.77 -8.36
C CYS A 125 -2.20 5.36 -8.50
N PRO A 126 -1.22 6.26 -8.30
CA PRO A 126 0.19 5.91 -8.39
C PRO A 126 0.62 4.96 -7.26
N ILE A 127 1.60 4.09 -7.54
CA ILE A 127 2.24 3.30 -6.50
C ILE A 127 3.26 4.16 -5.77
N VAL A 128 3.10 4.28 -4.46
CA VAL A 128 4.03 4.92 -3.54
C VAL A 128 4.92 3.86 -2.94
N GLU A 129 6.22 3.92 -3.21
CA GLU A 129 7.18 2.98 -2.65
C GLU A 129 7.58 3.39 -1.24
N GLY A 130 7.74 2.38 -0.38
CA GLY A 130 8.36 2.50 0.93
C GLY A 130 9.41 1.41 1.14
N TYR A 131 10.39 1.71 1.97
CA TYR A 131 11.40 0.76 2.42
C TYR A 131 11.31 0.55 3.91
N GLY A 132 11.53 -0.68 4.31
CA GLY A 132 11.56 -1.06 5.71
C GLY A 132 11.94 -2.52 5.90
N LEU A 133 12.20 -2.86 7.15
CA LEU A 133 12.63 -4.17 7.62
C LEU A 133 11.82 -4.54 8.87
N SER A 134 11.83 -5.80 9.26
CA SER A 134 11.27 -6.21 10.56
C SER A 134 11.92 -5.44 11.71
N GLU A 135 13.23 -5.21 11.59
CA GLU A 135 14.05 -4.49 12.55
C GLU A 135 13.74 -2.99 12.64
N THR A 136 13.10 -2.41 11.63
CA THR A 136 12.70 -0.99 11.61
C THR A 136 11.22 -0.76 12.00
N SER A 137 10.43 -1.80 12.23
CA SER A 137 9.07 -1.83 12.82
C SER A 137 7.88 -1.29 12.01
N PRO A 138 7.72 -1.44 10.69
CA PRO A 138 8.69 -1.76 9.66
C PRO A 138 9.22 -0.55 8.88
N VAL A 139 8.41 0.54 8.73
CA VAL A 139 8.69 1.61 7.76
C VAL A 139 9.87 2.46 8.22
N ALA A 140 10.89 2.56 7.39
CA ALA A 140 12.02 3.46 7.59
C ALA A 140 11.91 4.68 6.65
N THR A 141 11.58 4.44 5.37
CA THR A 141 11.36 5.51 4.39
C THR A 141 10.07 5.28 3.62
N SER A 142 9.52 6.35 3.08
CA SER A 142 8.42 6.31 2.12
C SER A 142 8.48 7.50 1.18
N ASN A 143 8.07 7.30 -0.06
CA ASN A 143 7.77 8.41 -0.95
C ASN A 143 6.53 9.15 -0.47
N ARG A 144 6.37 10.39 -0.92
CA ARG A 144 5.19 11.19 -0.59
C ARG A 144 3.94 10.57 -1.23
N VAL A 145 2.88 10.45 -0.44
CA VAL A 145 1.61 9.85 -0.89
C VAL A 145 0.82 10.76 -1.84
N ASP A 146 1.13 12.04 -1.87
CA ASP A 146 0.56 13.04 -2.78
C ASP A 146 1.37 13.19 -4.09
N SER A 147 2.34 12.30 -4.34
CA SER A 147 3.11 12.28 -5.59
C SER A 147 2.23 11.88 -6.77
N GLU A 148 2.39 12.57 -7.90
CA GLU A 148 1.61 12.30 -9.11
C GLU A 148 2.09 11.08 -9.90
N GLY A 149 3.25 10.50 -9.54
CA GLY A 149 3.83 9.38 -10.28
C GLY A 149 4.90 8.61 -9.53
N PHE A 150 5.40 7.59 -10.20
CA PHE A 150 6.44 6.70 -9.71
C PHE A 150 7.81 7.39 -9.67
N SER A 151 8.47 7.39 -8.51
CA SER A 151 9.75 8.05 -8.30
C SER A 151 10.96 7.15 -8.61
N GLY A 152 10.82 5.84 -8.44
CA GLY A 152 11.93 4.88 -8.53
C GLY A 152 12.93 4.98 -7.37
N THR A 153 12.52 5.58 -6.26
CA THR A 153 13.31 5.70 -5.04
C THR A 153 12.57 5.11 -3.85
N ILE A 154 13.29 4.79 -2.79
CA ILE A 154 12.69 4.34 -1.53
C ILE A 154 12.06 5.48 -0.71
N GLY A 155 12.20 6.71 -1.16
CA GLY A 155 11.61 7.89 -0.53
C GLY A 155 12.48 8.53 0.55
N LEU A 156 11.82 9.33 1.39
CA LEU A 156 12.43 10.06 2.49
C LEU A 156 12.25 9.31 3.81
N PRO A 157 13.12 9.51 4.82
CA PRO A 157 12.86 9.03 6.16
C PRO A 157 11.49 9.49 6.66
N ILE A 158 10.71 8.59 7.25
CA ILE A 158 9.45 8.99 7.88
C ILE A 158 9.72 9.85 9.12
N SER A 159 8.69 10.52 9.64
CA SER A 159 8.80 11.44 10.77
C SER A 159 9.58 10.83 11.94
N SER A 160 10.49 11.59 12.54
CA SER A 160 11.32 11.16 13.69
C SER A 160 12.15 9.90 13.43
N THR A 161 12.63 9.73 12.20
CA THR A 161 13.52 8.63 11.80
C THR A 161 14.79 9.20 11.17
N ASP A 162 15.95 8.85 11.71
CA ASP A 162 17.25 9.21 11.17
C ASP A 162 17.83 8.05 10.37
N ILE A 163 18.32 8.34 9.18
CA ILE A 163 18.97 7.36 8.29
C ILE A 163 20.34 7.89 7.89
N ALA A 164 21.35 7.04 8.04
CA ALA A 164 22.70 7.32 7.56
C ALA A 164 23.08 6.29 6.48
N ILE A 165 23.57 6.79 5.35
CA ILE A 165 24.22 5.96 4.33
C ILE A 165 25.72 6.01 4.63
N ARG A 166 26.36 4.84 4.70
CA ARG A 166 27.80 4.72 4.98
C ARG A 166 28.43 3.89 3.88
N ASP A 167 29.61 4.29 3.46
CA ASP A 167 30.48 3.46 2.64
C ASP A 167 31.14 2.41 3.54
N ASP A 168 31.38 1.21 3.01
CA ASP A 168 32.08 0.10 3.70
C ASP A 168 33.59 0.39 3.78
#